data_f3cc4e3e1277a551faebb43d69539fbc
#
_entry.id   f3cc4e3e1277a551faebb43d69539fbc
#
_cell.length_a   1.000
_cell.length_b   1.000
_cell.length_c   1.000
_cell.angle_alpha   90.00
_cell.angle_beta   90.00
_cell.angle_gamma   90.00
#
_symmetry.space_group_name_H-M   'P 1'
#
loop_
_entity.id
_entity.type
_entity.pdbx_description
1 polymer ?
#
loop_
_entity_poly.entity_id
_entity_poly.type
_entity_poly.pdbx_seq_one_letter_code
_entity_poly.pdbx_strand_id
1 'polypeptide(L)'
;MGNESAANLIDRILADAKEAADKVLADAEVSAGGIRESRDAEIAKKAEQTERERKQQISVILNGCRTRAELDGRKETLRAKRTLLDGVFTETYNRMLAMSNEKREALFRSILLLRSASY
;
A
#
# COMPACT_ATOMS: atom_id res chain seq x y z
N MET A 1 -69.78 -39.24 -30.71
CA MET A 1 -69.60 -37.78 -30.74
C MET A 1 -69.17 -37.25 -29.41
N GLY A 2 -69.67 -37.68 -28.27
CA GLY A 2 -69.23 -37.14 -26.95
C GLY A 2 -67.78 -37.45 -26.55
N ASN A 3 -67.20 -38.56 -26.97
CA ASN A 3 -65.86 -38.99 -26.67
C ASN A 3 -64.81 -38.22 -27.47
N GLU A 4 -65.07 -37.86 -28.68
CA GLU A 4 -64.17 -37.01 -29.49
C GLU A 4 -64.07 -35.57 -28.98
N SER A 5 -65.17 -34.96 -28.55
CA SER A 5 -65.23 -33.63 -27.96
C SER A 5 -64.53 -33.58 -26.62
N ALA A 6 -64.65 -34.64 -25.80
CA ALA A 6 -63.91 -34.74 -24.53
C ALA A 6 -62.44 -34.96 -24.74
N ALA A 7 -62.02 -35.80 -25.71
CA ALA A 7 -60.61 -36.01 -26.07
C ALA A 7 -59.99 -34.70 -26.62
N ASN A 8 -60.68 -33.96 -27.46
CA ASN A 8 -60.23 -32.69 -27.98
C ASN A 8 -60.09 -31.61 -26.88
N LEU A 9 -61.01 -31.60 -25.91
CA LEU A 9 -60.96 -30.68 -24.77
C LEU A 9 -59.75 -31.01 -23.89
N ILE A 10 -59.48 -32.30 -23.62
CA ILE A 10 -58.34 -32.74 -22.86
C ILE A 10 -57.04 -32.36 -23.58
N ASP A 11 -56.92 -32.61 -24.88
CA ASP A 11 -55.75 -32.25 -25.69
C ASP A 11 -55.50 -30.73 -25.69
N ARG A 12 -56.56 -29.94 -25.74
CA ARG A 12 -56.46 -28.49 -25.67
C ARG A 12 -56.02 -27.98 -24.29
N ILE A 13 -56.53 -28.58 -23.23
CA ILE A 13 -56.09 -28.26 -21.87
C ILE A 13 -54.61 -28.59 -21.68
N LEU A 14 -54.18 -29.73 -22.15
CA LEU A 14 -52.79 -30.16 -22.10
C LEU A 14 -51.84 -29.26 -22.94
N ALA A 15 -52.32 -28.84 -24.14
CA ALA A 15 -51.56 -27.91 -24.99
C ALA A 15 -51.46 -26.54 -24.34
N ASP A 16 -52.54 -26.01 -23.79
CA ASP A 16 -52.51 -24.72 -23.07
C ASP A 16 -51.65 -24.76 -21.81
N ALA A 17 -51.67 -25.87 -21.06
CA ALA A 17 -50.79 -26.09 -19.90
C ALA A 17 -49.35 -26.17 -20.29
N LYS A 18 -49.04 -26.83 -21.39
CA LYS A 18 -47.67 -26.89 -21.91
C LYS A 18 -47.16 -25.53 -22.38
N GLU A 19 -47.99 -24.80 -23.11
CA GLU A 19 -47.66 -23.44 -23.54
C GLU A 19 -47.42 -22.51 -22.35
N ALA A 20 -48.25 -22.57 -21.32
CA ALA A 20 -48.09 -21.80 -20.08
C ALA A 20 -46.80 -22.20 -19.34
N ALA A 21 -46.44 -23.51 -19.28
CA ALA A 21 -45.22 -23.97 -18.67
C ALA A 21 -43.98 -23.50 -19.46
N ASP A 22 -44.02 -23.63 -20.79
CA ASP A 22 -42.93 -23.17 -21.66
C ASP A 22 -42.71 -21.66 -21.53
N LYS A 23 -43.78 -20.88 -21.41
CA LYS A 23 -43.71 -19.44 -21.19
C LYS A 23 -43.05 -19.09 -19.83
N VAL A 24 -43.43 -19.76 -18.77
CA VAL A 24 -42.83 -19.59 -17.45
C VAL A 24 -41.33 -19.93 -17.49
N LEU A 25 -40.95 -21.01 -18.15
CA LEU A 25 -39.53 -21.37 -18.32
C LEU A 25 -38.75 -20.33 -19.13
N ALA A 26 -39.34 -19.86 -20.23
CA ALA A 26 -38.73 -18.81 -21.05
C ALA A 26 -38.53 -17.49 -20.28
N ASP A 27 -39.55 -17.05 -19.54
CA ASP A 27 -39.49 -15.88 -18.70
C ASP A 27 -38.45 -16.04 -17.58
N ALA A 28 -38.35 -17.22 -17.00
CA ALA A 28 -37.32 -17.53 -15.98
C ALA A 28 -35.90 -17.51 -16.56
N GLU A 29 -35.70 -18.01 -17.78
CA GLU A 29 -34.39 -17.94 -18.47
C GLU A 29 -34.00 -16.52 -18.77
N VAL A 30 -34.92 -15.70 -19.25
CA VAL A 30 -34.67 -14.26 -19.51
C VAL A 30 -34.30 -13.54 -18.21
N SER A 31 -35.05 -13.80 -17.13
CA SER A 31 -34.76 -13.19 -15.81
C SER A 31 -33.41 -13.67 -15.28
N ALA A 32 -33.09 -14.94 -15.39
CA ALA A 32 -31.80 -15.47 -14.98
C ALA A 32 -30.63 -14.89 -15.80
N GLY A 33 -30.84 -14.72 -17.12
CA GLY A 33 -29.87 -14.07 -17.99
C GLY A 33 -29.59 -12.62 -17.57
N GLY A 34 -30.66 -11.86 -17.29
CA GLY A 34 -30.53 -10.48 -16.81
C GLY A 34 -29.81 -10.38 -15.47
N ILE A 35 -30.09 -11.29 -14.55
CA ILE A 35 -29.39 -11.33 -13.25
C ILE A 35 -27.90 -11.65 -13.43
N ARG A 36 -27.57 -12.62 -14.29
CA ARG A 36 -26.17 -12.98 -14.58
C ARG A 36 -25.40 -11.80 -15.20
N GLU A 37 -25.99 -11.17 -16.20
CA GLU A 37 -25.41 -10.01 -16.86
C GLU A 37 -25.16 -8.85 -15.88
N SER A 38 -26.15 -8.55 -15.04
CA SER A 38 -26.01 -7.53 -14.00
C SER A 38 -24.91 -7.87 -12.99
N ARG A 39 -24.82 -9.14 -12.57
CA ARG A 39 -23.77 -9.60 -11.65
C ARG A 39 -22.39 -9.59 -12.28
N ASP A 40 -22.27 -9.99 -13.51
CA ASP A 40 -21.00 -9.94 -14.25
C ASP A 40 -20.50 -8.50 -14.38
N ALA A 41 -21.39 -7.56 -14.66
CA ALA A 41 -21.08 -6.13 -14.68
C ALA A 41 -20.63 -5.60 -13.31
N GLU A 42 -21.32 -6.01 -12.23
CA GLU A 42 -20.90 -5.65 -10.86
C GLU A 42 -19.53 -6.22 -10.50
N ILE A 43 -19.26 -7.48 -10.86
CA ILE A 43 -17.98 -8.15 -10.62
C ILE A 43 -16.87 -7.42 -11.37
N ALA A 44 -17.07 -7.09 -12.64
CA ALA A 44 -16.10 -6.35 -13.44
C ALA A 44 -15.79 -4.99 -12.82
N LYS A 45 -16.82 -4.27 -12.37
CA LYS A 45 -16.68 -2.96 -11.70
C LYS A 45 -15.92 -3.07 -10.37
N LYS A 46 -16.23 -4.09 -9.57
CA LYS A 46 -15.51 -4.33 -8.31
C LYS A 46 -14.06 -4.73 -8.55
N ALA A 47 -13.79 -5.56 -9.55
CA ALA A 47 -12.44 -5.95 -9.92
C ALA A 47 -11.60 -4.73 -10.33
N GLU A 48 -12.16 -3.82 -11.12
CA GLU A 48 -11.49 -2.58 -11.51
C GLU A 48 -11.23 -1.67 -10.30
N GLN A 49 -12.21 -1.52 -9.42
CA GLN A 49 -12.06 -0.74 -8.19
C GLN A 49 -10.97 -1.33 -7.28
N THR A 50 -10.99 -2.64 -7.05
CA THR A 50 -9.98 -3.35 -6.27
C THR A 50 -8.58 -3.16 -6.85
N GLU A 51 -8.43 -3.21 -8.16
CA GLU A 51 -7.15 -3.00 -8.84
C GLU A 51 -6.64 -1.57 -8.66
N ARG A 52 -7.52 -0.58 -8.75
CA ARG A 52 -7.17 0.83 -8.46
C ARG A 52 -6.72 1.02 -7.02
N GLU A 53 -7.46 0.47 -6.06
CA GLU A 53 -7.12 0.52 -4.64
C GLU A 53 -5.79 -0.16 -4.36
N ARG A 54 -5.55 -1.31 -4.97
CA ARG A 54 -4.29 -2.05 -4.86
C ARG A 54 -3.10 -1.22 -5.35
N LYS A 55 -3.21 -0.61 -6.53
CA LYS A 55 -2.17 0.27 -7.09
C LYS A 55 -1.90 1.46 -6.18
N GLN A 56 -2.95 2.06 -5.63
CA GLN A 56 -2.82 3.19 -4.71
C GLN A 56 -2.13 2.77 -3.41
N GLN A 57 -2.50 1.65 -2.82
CA GLN A 57 -1.86 1.11 -1.62
C GLN A 57 -0.39 0.76 -1.86
N ILE A 58 -0.06 0.15 -2.99
CA ILE A 58 1.33 -0.13 -3.37
C ILE A 58 2.14 1.16 -3.46
N SER A 59 1.60 2.19 -4.10
CA SER A 59 2.25 3.51 -4.20
C SER A 59 2.52 4.11 -2.82
N VAL A 60 1.53 4.08 -1.92
CA VAL A 60 1.68 4.58 -0.54
C VAL A 60 2.75 3.80 0.22
N ILE A 61 2.74 2.48 0.14
CA ILE A 61 3.72 1.62 0.80
C ILE A 61 5.14 1.88 0.27
N LEU A 62 5.31 1.94 -1.05
CA LEU A 62 6.60 2.21 -1.67
C LEU A 62 7.16 3.58 -1.28
N ASN A 63 6.32 4.61 -1.29
CA ASN A 63 6.71 5.95 -0.86
C ASN A 63 7.08 5.97 0.63
N GLY A 64 6.33 5.27 1.48
CA GLY A 64 6.65 5.11 2.89
C GLY A 64 7.98 4.41 3.12
N CYS A 65 8.24 3.33 2.39
CA CYS A 65 9.52 2.61 2.45
C CYS A 65 10.69 3.48 1.99
N ARG A 66 10.52 4.24 0.92
CA ARG A 66 11.55 5.16 0.42
C ARG A 66 11.87 6.24 1.44
N THR A 67 10.85 6.90 2.00
CA THR A 67 11.03 7.92 3.02
C THR A 67 11.74 7.37 4.26
N ARG A 68 11.36 6.17 4.70
CA ARG A 68 12.01 5.50 5.84
C ARG A 68 13.47 5.19 5.53
N ALA A 69 13.77 4.66 4.35
CA ALA A 69 15.13 4.35 3.92
C ALA A 69 16.01 5.63 3.87
N GLU A 70 15.47 6.74 3.36
CA GLU A 70 16.17 8.03 3.35
C GLU A 70 16.45 8.55 4.77
N LEU A 71 15.48 8.46 5.67
CA LEU A 71 15.66 8.84 7.07
C LEU A 71 16.70 7.97 7.77
N ASP A 72 16.64 6.66 7.57
CA ASP A 72 17.61 5.73 8.14
C ASP A 72 19.02 5.99 7.59
N GLY A 73 19.14 6.27 6.30
CA GLY A 73 20.41 6.66 5.69
C GLY A 73 20.98 7.94 6.29
N ARG A 74 20.16 8.97 6.51
CA ARG A 74 20.57 10.21 7.18
C ARG A 74 21.01 9.97 8.63
N LYS A 75 20.27 9.13 9.37
CA LYS A 75 20.63 8.76 10.74
C LYS A 75 21.98 8.05 10.79
N GLU A 76 22.23 7.09 9.89
CA GLU A 76 23.52 6.40 9.83
C GLU A 76 24.67 7.34 9.48
N THR A 77 24.47 8.26 8.54
CA THR A 77 25.45 9.27 8.20
C THR A 77 25.77 10.18 9.40
N LEU A 78 24.75 10.63 10.12
CA LEU A 78 24.93 11.45 11.32
C LEU A 78 25.63 10.67 12.45
N ARG A 79 25.28 9.41 12.62
CA ARG A 79 25.93 8.52 13.59
C ARG A 79 27.41 8.34 13.28
N ALA A 80 27.75 8.09 12.01
CA ALA A 80 29.14 7.96 11.57
C ALA A 80 29.93 9.26 11.80
N LYS A 81 29.36 10.41 11.47
CA LYS A 81 29.96 11.73 11.72
C LYS A 81 30.18 11.97 13.22
N ARG A 82 29.21 11.63 14.05
CA ARG A 82 29.32 11.77 15.51
C ARG A 82 30.42 10.87 16.06
N THR A 83 30.47 9.61 15.64
CA THR A 83 31.51 8.67 16.04
C THR A 83 32.90 9.18 15.65
N LEU A 84 33.05 9.73 14.46
CA LEU A 84 34.31 10.32 13.99
C LEU A 84 34.71 11.52 14.85
N LEU A 85 33.78 12.43 15.14
CA LEU A 85 34.03 13.58 16.00
C LEU A 85 34.40 13.16 17.41
N ASP A 86 33.68 12.23 18.01
CA ASP A 86 33.98 11.69 19.33
C ASP A 86 35.39 11.06 19.38
N GLY A 87 35.77 10.33 18.31
CA GLY A 87 37.10 9.78 18.16
C GLY A 87 38.20 10.84 18.08
N VAL A 88 37.97 11.92 17.31
CA VAL A 88 38.91 13.04 17.20
C VAL A 88 39.05 13.75 18.54
N PHE A 89 37.96 14.03 19.24
CA PHE A 89 38.01 14.64 20.55
C PHE A 89 38.76 13.76 21.58
N THR A 90 38.46 12.47 21.61
CA THR A 90 39.14 11.54 22.50
C THR A 90 40.63 11.45 22.24
N GLU A 91 41.03 11.36 20.98
CA GLU A 91 42.44 11.32 20.61
C GLU A 91 43.17 12.63 20.95
N THR A 92 42.53 13.78 20.68
CA THR A 92 43.03 15.09 21.01
C THR A 92 43.22 15.23 22.53
N TYR A 93 42.25 14.82 23.31
CA TYR A 93 42.33 14.82 24.76
C TYR A 93 43.49 13.95 25.28
N ASN A 94 43.61 12.72 24.75
CA ASN A 94 44.72 11.83 25.11
C ASN A 94 46.09 12.40 24.75
N ARG A 95 46.22 13.04 23.60
CA ARG A 95 47.45 13.72 23.18
C ARG A 95 47.79 14.89 24.09
N MET A 96 46.78 15.66 24.52
CA MET A 96 46.99 16.75 25.50
C MET A 96 47.44 16.21 26.87
N LEU A 97 46.89 15.09 27.32
CA LEU A 97 47.33 14.48 28.58
C LEU A 97 48.78 13.93 28.49
N ALA A 98 49.20 13.49 27.34
CA ALA A 98 50.57 13.00 27.11
C ALA A 98 51.59 14.13 26.93
N MET A 99 51.17 15.39 26.71
CA MET A 99 52.07 16.54 26.62
C MET A 99 52.70 16.90 27.96
N SER A 100 53.93 17.45 27.88
CA SER A 100 54.56 18.08 29.03
C SER A 100 53.76 19.32 29.50
N ASN A 101 53.85 19.66 30.80
CA ASN A 101 53.14 20.81 31.35
C ASN A 101 53.44 22.12 30.62
N GLU A 102 54.71 22.33 30.19
CA GLU A 102 55.14 23.51 29.44
C GLU A 102 54.45 23.65 28.08
N LYS A 103 54.39 22.54 27.34
CA LYS A 103 53.69 22.49 26.02
C LYS A 103 52.20 22.72 26.16
N ARG A 104 51.61 22.18 27.21
CA ARG A 104 50.19 22.31 27.51
C ARG A 104 49.82 23.73 27.84
N GLU A 105 50.63 24.42 28.69
CA GLU A 105 50.44 25.84 28.97
C GLU A 105 50.57 26.70 27.73
N ALA A 106 51.57 26.42 26.87
CA ALA A 106 51.77 27.18 25.64
C ALA A 106 50.57 27.02 24.68
N LEU A 107 50.00 25.83 24.59
CA LEU A 107 48.81 25.55 23.79
C LEU A 107 47.59 26.30 24.31
N PHE A 108 47.34 26.28 25.61
CA PHE A 108 46.22 27.02 26.22
C PHE A 108 46.36 28.54 26.06
N ARG A 109 47.56 29.08 26.18
CA ARG A 109 47.81 30.50 25.89
C ARG A 109 47.52 30.86 24.43
N SER A 110 47.91 30.03 23.49
CA SER A 110 47.61 30.23 22.06
C SER A 110 46.11 30.25 21.80
N ILE A 111 45.34 29.32 22.40
CA ILE A 111 43.89 29.23 22.24
C ILE A 111 43.22 30.46 22.86
N LEU A 112 43.63 30.92 24.04
CA LEU A 112 43.11 32.11 24.69
C LEU A 112 43.38 33.38 23.90
N LEU A 113 44.58 33.52 23.31
CA LEU A 113 44.93 34.63 22.45
C LEU A 113 44.11 34.67 21.16
N LEU A 114 43.90 33.52 20.51
CA LEU A 114 43.04 33.41 19.34
C LEU A 114 41.59 33.80 19.68
N ARG A 115 41.09 33.37 20.80
CA ARG A 115 39.73 33.71 21.26
C ARG A 115 39.61 35.20 21.57
N SER A 116 40.56 35.80 22.19
CA SER A 116 40.57 37.26 22.48
C SER A 116 40.68 38.11 21.23
N ALA A 117 41.39 37.64 20.20
CA ALA A 117 41.48 38.31 18.91
C ALA A 117 40.23 38.23 18.06
N SER A 118 39.32 37.25 18.34
CA SER A 118 38.05 37.08 17.65
C SER A 118 36.92 37.97 18.17
N TYR A 119 37.14 38.61 19.28
CA TYR A 119 36.25 39.58 19.89
C TYR A 119 36.82 40.98 19.71
#